data_d63914c94f807568c1f826aa62df225a
#
_entry.id   d63914c94f807568c1f826aa62df225a
#
_cell.length_a   1.000
_cell.length_b   1.000
_cell.length_c   1.000
_cell.angle_alpha   90.00
_cell.angle_beta   90.00
_cell.angle_gamma   90.00
#
_symmetry.space_group_name_H-M   'P 1'
#
loop_
_entity.id
_entity.type
_entity.pdbx_description
1 polymer ?
#
loop_
_entity_poly.entity_id
_entity_poly.type
_entity_poly.pdbx_seq_one_letter_code
_entity_poly.pdbx_strand_id
1 'polypeptide(L)'
;VFDGTKVKAGATISCVGTYEPHKHELDPAVLPRASKIICDSKEAALSETGDLLIPIAEGIITEEDVLGSLGDVINGKIKGRENDEEIIVYETVGVAAQDLVAAKVIYDKAVEAGKGLRWGE
;
A
#
# COMPACT_ATOMS: atom_id res chain seq x y z
N VAL A 1 -3.11 15.87 3.06
CA VAL A 1 -1.85 16.41 2.54
C VAL A 1 -2.02 17.06 1.17
N PHE A 2 -2.97 16.61 0.36
CA PHE A 2 -3.28 17.14 -0.98
C PHE A 2 -4.80 17.15 -1.21
N ASP A 3 -5.27 17.89 -2.22
CA ASP A 3 -6.69 17.93 -2.61
C ASP A 3 -7.00 16.73 -3.53
N GLY A 4 -7.73 15.76 -3.01
CA GLY A 4 -8.10 14.51 -3.70
C GLY A 4 -8.95 14.73 -4.95
N THR A 5 -9.69 15.85 -5.01
CA THR A 5 -10.50 16.19 -6.18
C THR A 5 -9.67 16.58 -7.40
N LYS A 6 -8.40 16.98 -7.19
CA LYS A 6 -7.47 17.42 -8.23
C LYS A 6 -6.52 16.35 -8.71
N VAL A 7 -6.64 15.13 -8.19
CA VAL A 7 -5.81 14.01 -8.66
C VAL A 7 -6.08 13.75 -10.13
N LYS A 8 -5.02 13.68 -10.91
CA LYS A 8 -5.11 13.45 -12.37
C LYS A 8 -5.44 11.98 -12.67
N ALA A 9 -6.13 11.76 -13.77
CA ALA A 9 -6.25 10.44 -14.37
C ALA A 9 -4.86 9.81 -14.57
N GLY A 10 -4.76 8.51 -14.40
CA GLY A 10 -3.51 7.77 -14.51
C GLY A 10 -2.62 7.81 -13.26
N ALA A 11 -2.98 8.57 -12.23
CA ALA A 11 -2.16 8.68 -11.03
C ALA A 11 -2.12 7.37 -10.23
N THR A 12 -0.99 7.10 -9.60
CA THR A 12 -0.88 6.15 -8.49
C THR A 12 -0.55 6.93 -7.23
N ILE A 13 -1.30 6.73 -6.17
CA ILE A 13 -1.09 7.33 -4.86
C ILE A 13 -0.62 6.22 -3.94
N SER A 14 0.52 6.41 -3.31
CA SER A 14 1.05 5.49 -2.31
C SER A 14 1.01 6.16 -0.94
N CYS A 15 0.18 5.63 -0.05
CA CYS A 15 0.03 6.07 1.33
C CYS A 15 0.92 5.18 2.21
N VAL A 16 1.79 5.80 2.99
CA VAL A 16 2.83 5.10 3.74
C VAL A 16 2.89 5.56 5.21
N GLY A 17 2.27 6.69 5.50
CA GLY A 17 2.48 7.36 6.79
C GLY A 17 1.47 7.00 7.86
N THR A 18 0.29 6.51 7.50
CA THR A 18 -0.79 6.25 8.45
C THR A 18 -0.79 4.81 8.94
N TYR A 19 -0.68 4.64 10.25
CA TYR A 19 -0.71 3.35 10.94
C TYR A 19 -1.58 3.39 12.22
N GLU A 20 -2.44 4.41 12.32
CA GLU A 20 -3.34 4.58 13.46
C GLU A 20 -4.78 4.78 12.96
N PRO A 21 -5.77 4.05 13.52
CA PRO A 21 -7.16 4.06 13.02
C PRO A 21 -7.87 5.41 13.02
N HIS A 22 -7.39 6.35 13.84
CA HIS A 22 -7.99 7.68 14.00
C HIS A 22 -7.24 8.79 13.27
N LYS A 23 -6.19 8.46 12.51
CA LYS A 23 -5.42 9.41 11.71
C LYS A 23 -5.53 9.06 10.23
N HIS A 24 -5.44 10.07 9.39
CA HIS A 24 -5.38 9.89 7.94
C HIS A 24 -4.43 10.91 7.30
N GLU A 25 -3.78 10.52 6.24
CA GLU A 25 -2.96 11.39 5.37
C GLU A 25 -3.61 11.58 4.00
N LEU A 26 -4.45 10.63 3.58
CA LEU A 26 -5.16 10.64 2.31
C LEU A 26 -6.39 11.53 2.39
N ASP A 27 -6.63 12.36 1.38
CA ASP A 27 -7.91 13.04 1.24
C ASP A 27 -8.97 12.01 0.78
N PRO A 28 -10.03 11.76 1.58
CA PRO A 28 -11.06 10.79 1.24
C PRO A 28 -11.75 11.04 -0.11
N ALA A 29 -11.73 12.28 -0.60
CA ALA A 29 -12.33 12.63 -1.89
C ALA A 29 -11.71 11.90 -3.10
N VAL A 30 -10.52 11.31 -2.94
CA VAL A 30 -9.90 10.51 -4.01
C VAL A 30 -10.46 9.09 -4.08
N LEU A 31 -10.94 8.54 -2.96
CA LEU A 31 -11.33 7.12 -2.88
C LEU A 31 -12.49 6.75 -3.82
N PRO A 32 -13.59 7.53 -3.93
CA PRO A 32 -14.65 7.24 -4.89
C PRO A 32 -14.22 7.37 -6.36
N ARG A 33 -13.07 8.02 -6.60
CA ARG A 33 -12.47 8.19 -7.93
C ARG A 33 -11.45 7.12 -8.26
N ALA A 34 -11.00 6.39 -7.24
CA ALA A 34 -10.02 5.31 -7.42
C ALA A 34 -10.65 4.14 -8.18
N SER A 35 -10.01 3.72 -9.26
CA SER A 35 -10.39 2.51 -9.99
C SER A 35 -10.02 1.25 -9.19
N LYS A 36 -8.99 1.35 -8.37
CA LYS A 36 -8.52 0.26 -7.53
C LYS A 36 -7.92 0.80 -6.23
N ILE A 37 -8.32 0.18 -5.12
CA ILE A 37 -7.71 0.36 -3.80
C ILE A 37 -7.04 -0.97 -3.46
N ILE A 38 -5.71 -0.94 -3.31
CA ILE A 38 -4.87 -2.12 -3.07
C ILE A 38 -3.99 -1.81 -1.85
N CYS A 39 -3.63 -2.79 -1.07
CA CYS A 39 -2.80 -2.60 0.13
C CYS A 39 -1.67 -3.64 0.21
N ASP A 40 -0.80 -3.49 1.18
CA ASP A 40 0.22 -4.51 1.50
C ASP A 40 -0.41 -5.74 2.16
N SER A 41 -1.34 -5.53 3.10
CA SER A 41 -2.17 -6.57 3.73
C SER A 41 -3.58 -6.02 3.93
N LYS A 42 -4.59 -6.62 3.28
CA LYS A 42 -5.99 -6.18 3.42
C LYS A 42 -6.47 -6.26 4.87
N GLU A 43 -6.12 -7.33 5.56
CA GLU A 43 -6.50 -7.53 6.96
C GLU A 43 -5.89 -6.46 7.88
N ALA A 44 -4.59 -6.18 7.73
CA ALA A 44 -3.91 -5.17 8.51
C ALA A 44 -4.42 -3.76 8.17
N ALA A 45 -4.54 -3.41 6.90
CA ALA A 45 -5.02 -2.10 6.48
C ALA A 45 -6.44 -1.81 6.99
N LEU A 46 -7.35 -2.78 6.93
CA LEU A 46 -8.73 -2.66 7.45
C LEU A 46 -8.82 -2.68 8.99
N SER A 47 -7.71 -2.79 9.70
CA SER A 47 -7.69 -2.71 11.17
C SER A 47 -6.81 -1.59 11.72
N GLU A 48 -5.87 -1.07 10.94
CA GLU A 48 -4.81 -0.19 11.44
C GLU A 48 -4.81 1.22 10.83
N THR A 49 -5.28 1.42 9.59
CA THR A 49 -5.19 2.74 8.96
C THR A 49 -6.49 3.51 8.92
N GLY A 50 -6.47 4.74 9.43
CA GLY A 50 -7.60 5.67 9.32
C GLY A 50 -7.85 6.15 7.88
N ASP A 51 -6.89 6.01 6.97
CA ASP A 51 -7.10 6.33 5.54
C ASP A 51 -8.20 5.49 4.89
N LEU A 52 -8.46 4.28 5.41
CA LEU A 52 -9.56 3.42 4.99
C LEU A 52 -10.70 3.38 6.02
N LEU A 53 -10.39 3.25 7.31
CA LEU A 53 -11.38 3.06 8.35
C LEU A 53 -12.30 4.26 8.52
N ILE A 54 -11.78 5.49 8.43
CA ILE A 54 -12.59 6.70 8.55
C ILE A 54 -13.57 6.82 7.38
N PRO A 55 -13.14 6.73 6.10
CA PRO A 55 -14.06 6.78 4.97
C PRO A 55 -15.08 5.63 4.94
N ILE A 56 -14.72 4.44 5.44
CA ILE A 56 -15.67 3.32 5.59
C ILE A 56 -16.74 3.68 6.62
N ALA A 57 -16.33 4.19 7.79
CA ALA A 57 -17.27 4.61 8.83
C ALA A 57 -18.19 5.76 8.37
N GLU A 58 -17.71 6.63 7.50
CA GLU A 58 -18.47 7.72 6.89
C GLU A 58 -19.32 7.29 5.68
N GLY A 59 -19.21 6.04 5.23
CA GLY A 59 -19.95 5.50 4.09
C GLY A 59 -19.48 6.02 2.72
N ILE A 60 -18.27 6.54 2.63
CA ILE A 60 -17.65 7.02 1.38
C ILE A 60 -17.22 5.83 0.51
N ILE A 61 -16.68 4.79 1.14
CA ILE A 61 -16.34 3.49 0.54
C ILE A 61 -16.79 2.36 1.47
N THR A 62 -16.67 1.13 0.99
CA THR A 62 -16.92 -0.10 1.76
C THR A 62 -15.65 -0.95 1.85
N GLU A 63 -15.63 -1.97 2.69
CA GLU A 63 -14.52 -2.92 2.76
C GLU A 63 -14.31 -3.71 1.46
N GLU A 64 -15.36 -3.88 0.66
CA GLU A 64 -15.34 -4.57 -0.62
C GLU A 64 -14.59 -3.74 -1.70
N ASP A 65 -14.57 -2.42 -1.56
CA ASP A 65 -13.83 -1.52 -2.47
C ASP A 65 -12.31 -1.70 -2.33
N VAL A 66 -11.85 -2.22 -1.19
CA VAL A 66 -10.46 -2.64 -1.01
C VAL A 66 -10.28 -4.02 -1.63
N LEU A 67 -9.71 -4.05 -2.83
CA LEU A 67 -9.69 -5.26 -3.67
C LEU A 67 -8.83 -6.39 -3.08
N GLY A 68 -7.72 -6.06 -2.45
CA GLY A 68 -6.83 -7.05 -1.86
C GLY A 68 -5.40 -6.55 -1.72
N SER A 69 -4.44 -7.47 -1.70
CA SER A 69 -3.04 -7.15 -1.46
C SER A 69 -2.22 -6.99 -2.75
N LEU A 70 -1.09 -6.29 -2.63
CA LEU A 70 -0.10 -6.26 -3.70
C LEU A 70 0.39 -7.66 -4.08
N GLY A 71 0.46 -8.58 -3.11
CA GLY A 71 0.77 -9.98 -3.36
C GLY A 71 -0.26 -10.67 -4.26
N ASP A 72 -1.54 -10.32 -4.14
CA ASP A 72 -2.58 -10.85 -5.02
C ASP A 72 -2.46 -10.31 -6.45
N VAL A 73 -1.99 -9.06 -6.60
CA VAL A 73 -1.68 -8.49 -7.92
C VAL A 73 -0.48 -9.20 -8.55
N ILE A 74 0.61 -9.39 -7.80
CA ILE A 74 1.83 -10.06 -8.28
C ILE A 74 1.53 -11.52 -8.68
N ASN A 75 0.67 -12.19 -7.94
CA ASN A 75 0.26 -13.57 -8.24
C ASN A 75 -0.86 -13.67 -9.30
N GLY A 76 -1.30 -12.57 -9.88
CA GLY A 76 -2.30 -12.53 -10.95
C GLY A 76 -3.73 -12.83 -10.51
N LYS A 77 -4.03 -12.82 -9.21
CA LYS A 77 -5.40 -12.97 -8.69
C LYS A 77 -6.22 -11.71 -8.89
N ILE A 78 -5.57 -10.55 -8.78
CA ILE A 78 -6.14 -9.23 -9.01
C ILE A 78 -5.34 -8.59 -10.16
N LYS A 79 -6.05 -7.99 -11.10
CA LYS A 79 -5.39 -7.23 -12.16
C LYS A 79 -4.82 -5.93 -11.58
N GLY A 80 -3.58 -5.63 -11.93
CA GLY A 80 -2.95 -4.34 -11.67
C GLY A 80 -3.57 -3.24 -12.55
N ARG A 81 -2.76 -2.23 -12.92
CA ARG A 81 -3.20 -1.17 -13.85
C ARG A 81 -3.54 -1.79 -15.22
N GLU A 82 -4.73 -1.47 -15.73
CA GLU A 82 -5.22 -1.97 -17.00
C GLU A 82 -5.23 -0.90 -18.11
N ASN A 83 -5.19 0.39 -17.74
CA ASN A 83 -5.12 1.51 -18.68
C ASN A 83 -4.52 2.76 -18.01
N ASP A 84 -4.21 3.76 -18.84
CA ASP A 84 -3.54 4.99 -18.40
C ASP A 84 -4.48 6.02 -17.71
N GLU A 85 -5.79 5.75 -17.64
CA GLU A 85 -6.77 6.63 -17.00
C GLU A 85 -7.07 6.22 -15.55
N GLU A 86 -6.74 4.98 -15.16
CA GLU A 86 -7.03 4.48 -13.83
C GLU A 86 -6.29 5.26 -12.74
N ILE A 87 -7.03 5.70 -11.73
CA ILE A 87 -6.45 6.16 -10.46
C ILE A 87 -6.33 4.96 -9.54
N ILE A 88 -5.13 4.70 -9.06
CA ILE A 88 -4.86 3.58 -8.14
C ILE A 88 -4.41 4.16 -6.80
N VAL A 89 -5.05 3.71 -5.72
CA VAL A 89 -4.60 3.97 -4.35
C VAL A 89 -3.95 2.70 -3.82
N TYR A 90 -2.72 2.84 -3.36
CA TYR A 90 -1.99 1.80 -2.65
C TYR A 90 -1.76 2.23 -1.21
N GLU A 91 -2.31 1.47 -0.29
CA GLU A 91 -2.22 1.71 1.15
C GLU A 91 -1.26 0.70 1.78
N THR A 92 -0.33 1.16 2.61
CA THR A 92 0.60 0.29 3.32
C THR A 92 0.75 0.72 4.77
N VAL A 93 0.51 -0.22 5.66
CA VAL A 93 0.71 -0.09 7.11
C VAL A 93 2.01 -0.76 7.58
N GLY A 94 2.70 -1.43 6.66
CA GLY A 94 3.94 -2.15 6.92
C GLY A 94 3.70 -3.62 7.27
N VAL A 95 4.48 -4.48 6.63
CA VAL A 95 4.46 -5.93 6.87
C VAL A 95 5.90 -6.38 7.15
N ALA A 96 6.24 -6.67 8.40
CA ALA A 96 7.59 -7.04 8.83
C ALA A 96 8.20 -8.21 8.04
N ALA A 97 7.37 -9.09 7.47
CA ALA A 97 7.85 -10.15 6.60
C ALA A 97 8.54 -9.61 5.33
N GLN A 98 8.13 -8.44 4.81
CA GLN A 98 8.77 -7.80 3.66
C GLN A 98 10.19 -7.33 4.01
N ASP A 99 10.36 -6.74 5.20
CA ASP A 99 11.67 -6.31 5.70
C ASP A 99 12.61 -7.50 5.86
N LEU A 100 12.11 -8.60 6.44
CA LEU A 100 12.90 -9.82 6.63
C LEU A 100 13.36 -10.40 5.29
N VAL A 101 12.48 -10.51 4.31
CA VAL A 101 12.81 -11.03 2.98
C VAL A 101 13.79 -10.11 2.26
N ALA A 102 13.56 -8.79 2.29
CA ALA A 102 14.46 -7.82 1.68
C ALA A 102 15.85 -7.87 2.32
N ALA A 103 15.92 -7.88 3.65
CA ALA A 103 17.18 -8.00 4.40
C ALA A 103 17.93 -9.29 4.05
N LYS A 104 17.22 -10.43 3.95
CA LYS A 104 17.81 -11.72 3.57
C LYS A 104 18.43 -11.66 2.17
N VAL A 105 17.69 -11.12 1.20
CA VAL A 105 18.18 -10.98 -0.18
C VAL A 105 19.41 -10.08 -0.26
N ILE A 106 19.41 -8.95 0.46
CA ILE A 106 20.54 -8.03 0.51
C ILE A 106 21.74 -8.70 1.16
N TYR A 107 21.53 -9.40 2.28
CA TYR A 107 22.57 -10.12 2.99
C TYR A 107 23.24 -11.17 2.10
N ASP A 108 22.45 -12.03 1.45
CA ASP A 108 22.96 -13.08 0.59
C ASP A 108 23.81 -12.52 -0.55
N LYS A 109 23.29 -11.48 -1.22
CA LYS A 109 24.04 -10.80 -2.30
C LYS A 109 25.31 -10.12 -1.82
N ALA A 110 25.30 -9.54 -0.62
CA ALA A 110 26.49 -8.93 -0.03
C ALA A 110 27.57 -9.98 0.27
N VAL A 111 27.17 -11.11 0.84
CA VAL A 111 28.09 -12.24 1.12
C VAL A 111 28.68 -12.78 -0.18
N GLU A 112 27.86 -13.04 -1.20
CA GLU A 112 28.29 -13.51 -2.51
C GLU A 112 29.27 -12.54 -3.19
N ALA A 113 29.01 -11.24 -3.07
CA ALA A 113 29.87 -10.19 -3.64
C ALA A 113 31.09 -9.83 -2.77
N GLY A 114 31.28 -10.48 -1.62
CA GLY A 114 32.34 -10.14 -0.67
C GLY A 114 32.24 -8.73 -0.09
N LYS A 115 31.03 -8.20 0.04
CA LYS A 115 30.75 -6.86 0.56
C LYS A 115 30.36 -6.89 2.03
N GLY A 116 30.69 -5.81 2.75
CA GLY A 116 30.37 -5.66 4.16
C GLY A 116 31.53 -6.03 5.08
N LEU A 117 31.31 -5.85 6.37
CA LEU A 117 32.25 -6.21 7.45
C LEU A 117 31.67 -7.37 8.25
N ARG A 118 32.49 -8.37 8.53
CA ARG A 118 32.11 -9.42 9.48
C ARG A 118 32.50 -8.98 10.88
N TRP A 119 31.56 -8.98 11.79
CA TRP A 119 31.81 -8.66 13.18
C TRP A 119 32.22 -9.93 13.94
N GLY A 120 33.37 -9.89 14.64
CA GLY A 120 33.81 -10.98 15.49
C GLY A 120 34.82 -11.93 14.85
N GLU A 121 35.44 -11.60 13.73
CA GLU A 121 36.64 -12.25 13.18
C GLU A 121 37.87 -11.45 13.48
#